data_7f8d95dc899f67e630c51a718414ea33
#
_entry.id   7f8d95dc899f67e630c51a718414ea33
#
_cell.length_a   1.000
_cell.length_b   1.000
_cell.length_c   1.000
_cell.angle_alpha   90.00
_cell.angle_beta   90.00
_cell.angle_gamma   90.00
#
_symmetry.space_group_name_H-M   'P 1'
#
loop_
_entity.id
_entity.type
_entity.pdbx_description
1 polymer ?
#
loop_
_entity_poly.entity_id
_entity_poly.type
_entity_poly.pdbx_seq_one_letter_code
_entity_poly.pdbx_strand_id
1 'polypeptide(L)'
;MSTVGREEASPLLPSTAEPSPSRVTLEEGGVGSAGDLDMVPTRRDKLALASILIGLILVLSTSWYLVFSGNLKEMGWFAVHPPMQSLAITAFLLGITPLQPPPPNSTTKKNRFKTHQSVMLGFALPLLAIGSSAMIYNKYIHGAKHFTTWHGKLGLITVIWVILQASIGAASVWGGGKAFGGEEKAKRVYKYHRLSGYLLITLMLFTIHLAGIHSDWANGRGYTNLRILAYYIGLPLIWLGIEIRSR
;
A
#
# COMPACT_ATOMS: atom_id res chain seq x y z
N MET A 1 -88.89 -24.33 1.93
CA MET A 1 -89.47 -23.60 3.05
C MET A 1 -88.40 -22.87 3.82
N SER A 2 -88.69 -21.64 3.98
CA SER A 2 -88.11 -20.65 4.90
C SER A 2 -86.80 -19.96 4.52
N THR A 3 -87.05 -18.82 4.03
CA THR A 3 -86.28 -17.58 3.85
C THR A 3 -85.94 -16.94 5.18
N VAL A 4 -84.71 -16.44 5.33
CA VAL A 4 -84.34 -15.30 6.19
C VAL A 4 -82.92 -14.90 5.76
N GLY A 5 -82.62 -13.77 5.30
CA GLY A 5 -82.91 -12.44 5.73
C GLY A 5 -81.48 -11.80 5.68
N ARG A 6 -81.23 -11.03 4.61
CA ARG A 6 -79.98 -10.31 4.36
C ARG A 6 -80.05 -8.98 5.11
N GLU A 7 -79.16 -8.76 6.06
CA GLU A 7 -79.01 -7.47 6.69
C GLU A 7 -77.74 -6.78 6.07
N GLU A 8 -78.04 -5.70 5.34
CA GLU A 8 -76.98 -4.78 4.78
C GLU A 8 -76.48 -3.90 5.90
N ALA A 9 -75.20 -3.99 6.17
CA ALA A 9 -74.48 -3.04 7.01
C ALA A 9 -73.87 -1.94 6.13
N SER A 10 -74.34 -0.73 6.33
CA SER A 10 -73.83 0.49 5.69
C SER A 10 -72.35 0.78 6.01
N PRO A 11 -71.58 1.33 5.07
CA PRO A 11 -70.15 1.71 5.33
C PRO A 11 -70.14 3.01 6.10
N LEU A 12 -69.40 3.00 7.21
CA LEU A 12 -69.03 4.18 7.98
C LEU A 12 -67.97 4.98 7.24
N LEU A 13 -68.24 6.24 6.94
CA LEU A 13 -67.32 7.23 6.38
C LEU A 13 -66.18 7.52 7.38
N PRO A 14 -64.92 7.63 6.93
CA PRO A 14 -63.85 8.06 7.80
C PRO A 14 -63.93 9.57 8.10
N SER A 15 -63.85 9.90 9.38
CA SER A 15 -63.78 11.25 9.91
C SER A 15 -62.51 11.94 9.44
N THR A 16 -62.67 13.06 8.75
CA THR A 16 -61.61 14.01 8.44
C THR A 16 -61.22 14.78 9.71
N ALA A 17 -60.17 14.31 10.40
CA ALA A 17 -59.47 15.11 11.40
C ALA A 17 -58.36 15.93 10.71
N GLU A 18 -58.48 17.25 10.69
CA GLU A 18 -57.45 18.16 10.27
C GLU A 18 -56.22 18.05 11.18
N PRO A 19 -55.00 17.99 10.64
CA PRO A 19 -53.79 18.07 11.47
C PRO A 19 -53.58 19.50 11.96
N SER A 20 -53.53 19.64 13.28
CA SER A 20 -53.11 20.86 13.98
C SER A 20 -51.71 21.31 13.51
N PRO A 21 -51.42 22.62 13.31
CA PRO A 21 -50.13 23.08 12.88
C PRO A 21 -49.09 22.90 13.98
N SER A 22 -48.21 21.95 13.78
CA SER A 22 -47.06 21.74 14.63
C SER A 22 -46.15 22.95 14.53
N ARG A 23 -45.95 23.60 15.63
CA ARG A 23 -45.06 24.73 15.90
C ARG A 23 -43.67 24.34 15.43
N VAL A 24 -43.21 24.94 14.34
CA VAL A 24 -41.81 24.91 13.89
C VAL A 24 -41.00 25.75 14.88
N THR A 25 -40.39 25.11 15.82
CA THR A 25 -39.29 25.70 16.59
C THR A 25 -38.06 25.67 15.68
N LEU A 26 -37.67 26.84 15.22
CA LEU A 26 -36.34 27.07 14.62
C LEU A 26 -35.32 26.91 15.76
N GLU A 27 -34.76 25.74 15.92
CA GLU A 27 -33.48 25.58 16.59
C GLU A 27 -32.36 25.95 15.65
N GLU A 28 -31.98 27.23 15.67
CA GLU A 28 -30.66 27.65 15.28
C GLU A 28 -29.66 27.08 16.33
N GLY A 29 -29.17 25.93 16.05
CA GLY A 29 -28.09 25.29 16.78
C GLY A 29 -27.25 24.53 15.78
N GLY A 30 -26.16 25.15 15.34
CA GLY A 30 -25.17 24.50 14.48
C GLY A 30 -24.67 23.21 15.12
N VAL A 31 -25.28 22.10 14.72
CA VAL A 31 -24.67 20.79 14.93
C VAL A 31 -23.62 20.64 13.83
N GLY A 32 -22.41 21.05 14.16
CA GLY A 32 -21.25 20.61 13.41
C GLY A 32 -21.36 19.10 13.27
N SER A 33 -21.38 18.66 12.02
CA SER A 33 -21.43 17.25 11.66
C SER A 33 -20.43 16.46 12.50
N ALA A 34 -20.92 15.65 13.44
CA ALA A 34 -20.12 14.75 14.27
C ALA A 34 -19.44 13.62 13.45
N GLY A 35 -19.36 13.78 12.11
CA GLY A 35 -18.88 12.79 11.15
C GLY A 35 -17.44 12.99 10.68
N ASP A 36 -16.77 14.07 11.05
CA ASP A 36 -15.44 14.40 10.52
C ASP A 36 -14.37 14.56 11.60
N LEU A 37 -14.49 13.77 12.66
CA LEU A 37 -13.35 13.55 13.54
C LEU A 37 -12.37 12.67 12.75
N ASP A 38 -11.50 13.30 11.97
CA ASP A 38 -10.25 12.66 11.52
C ASP A 38 -9.63 12.01 12.76
N MET A 39 -9.57 10.69 12.79
CA MET A 39 -9.00 9.98 13.94
C MET A 39 -7.59 10.50 14.12
N VAL A 40 -7.39 11.27 15.19
CA VAL A 40 -6.06 11.78 15.56
C VAL A 40 -5.13 10.55 15.68
N PRO A 41 -4.01 10.51 14.93
CA PRO A 41 -3.11 9.38 14.97
C PRO A 41 -2.70 9.07 16.40
N THR A 42 -2.88 7.83 16.83
CA THR A 42 -2.49 7.39 18.18
C THR A 42 -0.98 7.57 18.39
N ARG A 43 -0.52 7.62 19.62
CA ARG A 43 0.92 7.63 19.94
C ARG A 43 1.63 6.45 19.26
N ARG A 44 0.98 5.29 19.26
CA ARG A 44 1.47 4.08 18.59
C ARG A 44 1.66 4.29 17.08
N ASP A 45 0.68 4.88 16.40
CA ASP A 45 0.77 5.18 14.96
C ASP A 45 1.91 6.14 14.63
N LYS A 46 2.07 7.19 15.47
CA LYS A 46 3.15 8.17 15.30
C LYS A 46 4.53 7.52 15.45
N LEU A 47 4.71 6.68 16.47
CA LEU A 47 5.97 5.95 16.69
C LEU A 47 6.27 4.97 15.55
N ALA A 48 5.26 4.25 15.07
CA ALA A 48 5.40 3.34 13.94
C ALA A 48 5.78 4.07 12.64
N LEU A 49 5.14 5.21 12.35
CA LEU A 49 5.52 6.07 11.22
C LEU A 49 6.94 6.62 11.35
N ALA A 50 7.30 7.09 12.54
CA ALA A 50 8.66 7.58 12.80
C ALA A 50 9.70 6.47 12.57
N SER A 51 9.43 5.24 13.01
CA SER A 51 10.26 4.06 12.78
C SER A 51 10.47 3.79 11.28
N ILE A 52 9.38 3.81 10.49
CA ILE A 52 9.45 3.64 9.03
C ILE A 52 10.29 4.76 8.39
N LEU A 53 10.03 6.02 8.76
CA LEU A 53 10.72 7.17 8.17
C LEU A 53 12.22 7.18 8.51
N ILE A 54 12.58 6.92 9.76
CA ILE A 54 13.99 6.82 10.18
C ILE A 54 14.69 5.70 9.39
N GLY A 55 14.08 4.52 9.33
CA GLY A 55 14.63 3.41 8.57
C GLY A 55 14.80 3.73 7.07
N LEU A 56 13.81 4.38 6.46
CA LEU A 56 13.90 4.83 5.07
C LEU A 56 15.04 5.83 4.86
N ILE A 57 15.15 6.84 5.70
CA ILE A 57 16.23 7.84 5.61
C ILE A 57 17.60 7.14 5.67
N LEU A 58 17.80 6.21 6.60
CA LEU A 58 19.04 5.46 6.73
C LEU A 58 19.35 4.64 5.47
N VAL A 59 18.37 3.92 4.95
CA VAL A 59 18.53 3.07 3.75
C VAL A 59 18.78 3.91 2.50
N LEU A 60 17.98 4.97 2.27
CA LEU A 60 18.12 5.82 1.10
C LEU A 60 19.47 6.54 1.09
N SER A 61 19.76 7.26 2.18
CA SER A 61 20.99 8.05 2.25
C SER A 61 22.24 7.19 2.10
N THR A 62 22.27 6.02 2.73
CA THR A 62 23.38 5.07 2.60
C THR A 62 23.48 4.51 1.19
N SER A 63 22.38 4.04 0.60
CA SER A 63 22.37 3.49 -0.76
C SER A 63 22.87 4.52 -1.78
N TRP A 64 22.38 5.75 -1.66
CA TRP A 64 22.80 6.84 -2.56
C TRP A 64 24.24 7.27 -2.33
N TYR A 65 24.67 7.37 -1.07
CA TYR A 65 26.06 7.68 -0.74
C TYR A 65 27.02 6.65 -1.33
N LEU A 66 26.72 5.35 -1.20
CA LEU A 66 27.54 4.29 -1.79
C LEU A 66 27.65 4.39 -3.32
N VAL A 67 26.63 4.86 -4.01
CA VAL A 67 26.65 5.06 -5.47
C VAL A 67 27.39 6.35 -5.82
N PHE A 68 26.94 7.47 -5.28
CA PHE A 68 27.40 8.80 -5.71
C PHE A 68 28.78 9.19 -5.19
N SER A 69 29.31 8.51 -4.15
CA SER A 69 30.72 8.63 -3.73
C SER A 69 31.69 7.89 -4.63
N GLY A 70 31.19 7.14 -5.64
CA GLY A 70 32.02 6.37 -6.57
C GLY A 70 32.12 6.97 -7.95
N ASN A 71 32.85 6.28 -8.83
CA ASN A 71 32.96 6.66 -10.23
C ASN A 71 31.74 6.17 -11.01
N LEU A 72 30.77 7.05 -11.27
CA LEU A 72 29.55 6.73 -12.00
C LEU A 72 29.81 6.26 -13.44
N LYS A 73 30.87 6.74 -14.09
CA LYS A 73 31.22 6.30 -15.45
C LYS A 73 31.65 4.84 -15.48
N GLU A 74 32.43 4.40 -14.50
CA GLU A 74 32.83 2.99 -14.37
C GLU A 74 31.68 2.08 -13.99
N MET A 75 30.74 2.56 -13.15
CA MET A 75 29.54 1.80 -12.79
C MET A 75 28.54 1.67 -13.94
N GLY A 76 28.53 2.59 -14.88
CA GLY A 76 27.61 2.56 -16.03
C GLY A 76 26.14 2.44 -15.60
N TRP A 77 25.39 1.59 -16.28
CA TRP A 77 23.96 1.35 -15.99
C TRP A 77 23.68 0.75 -14.61
N PHE A 78 24.68 0.12 -13.99
CA PHE A 78 24.54 -0.34 -12.61
C PHE A 78 24.24 0.81 -11.65
N ALA A 79 24.81 2.02 -11.88
CA ALA A 79 24.60 3.18 -11.03
C ALA A 79 23.13 3.62 -10.91
N VAL A 80 22.28 3.24 -11.87
CA VAL A 80 20.83 3.53 -11.87
C VAL A 80 20.08 2.59 -10.94
N HIS A 81 20.53 1.32 -10.81
CA HIS A 81 19.79 0.28 -10.10
C HIS A 81 19.56 0.62 -8.61
N PRO A 82 20.57 0.90 -7.75
CA PRO A 82 20.33 1.10 -6.32
C PRO A 82 19.46 2.34 -6.02
N PRO A 83 19.63 3.52 -6.67
CA PRO A 83 18.76 4.66 -6.44
C PRO A 83 17.30 4.38 -6.85
N MET A 84 17.07 3.79 -8.02
CA MET A 84 15.71 3.50 -8.48
C MET A 84 15.01 2.47 -7.59
N GLN A 85 15.72 1.42 -7.14
CA GLN A 85 15.15 0.43 -6.24
C GLN A 85 14.85 0.99 -4.85
N SER A 86 15.71 1.86 -4.32
CA SER A 86 15.48 2.52 -3.03
C SER A 86 14.30 3.52 -3.08
N LEU A 87 14.11 4.21 -4.20
CA LEU A 87 12.91 5.01 -4.44
C LEU A 87 11.67 4.15 -4.63
N ALA A 88 11.80 3.00 -5.31
CA ALA A 88 10.67 2.08 -5.48
C ALA A 88 10.15 1.56 -4.15
N ILE A 89 11.02 1.08 -3.25
CA ILE A 89 10.59 0.63 -1.91
C ILE A 89 9.95 1.76 -1.11
N THR A 90 10.49 2.98 -1.22
CA THR A 90 9.89 4.17 -0.59
C THR A 90 8.47 4.39 -1.11
N ALA A 91 8.27 4.35 -2.43
CA ALA A 91 6.95 4.50 -3.04
C ALA A 91 5.99 3.35 -2.63
N PHE A 92 6.46 2.10 -2.58
CA PHE A 92 5.66 0.99 -2.06
C PHE A 92 5.19 1.26 -0.62
N LEU A 93 6.08 1.70 0.25
CA LEU A 93 5.75 2.00 1.64
C LEU A 93 4.79 3.19 1.77
N LEU A 94 4.99 4.26 1.00
CA LEU A 94 4.06 5.40 0.96
C LEU A 94 2.68 5.01 0.45
N GLY A 95 2.60 4.07 -0.49
CA GLY A 95 1.32 3.59 -1.01
C GLY A 95 0.56 2.65 -0.08
N ILE A 96 1.25 1.83 0.74
CA ILE A 96 0.58 0.88 1.66
C ILE A 96 0.30 1.48 3.04
N THR A 97 1.16 2.36 3.55
CA THR A 97 1.07 2.91 4.91
C THR A 97 -0.27 3.58 5.22
N PRO A 98 -0.89 4.36 4.32
CA PRO A 98 -2.20 4.95 4.55
C PRO A 98 -3.35 3.92 4.68
N LEU A 99 -3.18 2.72 4.12
CA LEU A 99 -4.22 1.67 4.16
C LEU A 99 -4.22 0.86 5.46
N GLN A 100 -3.16 0.94 6.26
CA GLN A 100 -2.99 0.08 7.43
C GLN A 100 -3.98 0.39 8.57
N PRO A 101 -4.18 1.66 9.03
CA PRO A 101 -5.17 1.93 10.06
C PRO A 101 -6.60 1.84 9.50
N PRO A 102 -7.57 1.35 10.31
CA PRO A 102 -8.96 1.34 9.90
C PRO A 102 -9.43 2.72 9.43
N PRO A 103 -10.15 2.82 8.31
CA PRO A 103 -10.66 4.12 7.85
C PRO A 103 -11.86 4.55 8.71
N PRO A 104 -11.94 5.83 9.14
CA PRO A 104 -13.05 6.32 9.94
C PRO A 104 -14.38 6.37 9.18
N ASN A 105 -14.33 6.57 7.86
CA ASN A 105 -15.50 6.67 7.00
C ASN A 105 -15.23 6.15 5.59
N SER A 106 -16.27 6.05 4.76
CA SER A 106 -16.21 5.55 3.38
C SER A 106 -15.40 6.46 2.46
N THR A 107 -15.46 7.77 2.66
CA THR A 107 -14.72 8.77 1.86
C THR A 107 -13.23 8.63 2.10
N THR A 108 -12.80 8.56 3.35
CA THR A 108 -11.39 8.32 3.72
C THR A 108 -10.90 6.99 3.16
N LYS A 109 -11.70 5.92 3.25
CA LYS A 109 -11.38 4.63 2.65
C LYS A 109 -11.13 4.75 1.14
N LYS A 110 -12.02 5.43 0.42
CA LYS A 110 -11.91 5.65 -1.03
C LYS A 110 -10.67 6.48 -1.39
N ASN A 111 -10.39 7.55 -0.65
CA ASN A 111 -9.23 8.40 -0.89
C ASN A 111 -7.92 7.66 -0.65
N ARG A 112 -7.79 6.93 0.46
CA ARG A 112 -6.60 6.09 0.75
C ARG A 112 -6.37 5.03 -0.32
N PHE A 113 -7.45 4.42 -0.80
CA PHE A 113 -7.38 3.46 -1.88
C PHE A 113 -6.91 4.09 -3.19
N LYS A 114 -7.43 5.28 -3.57
CA LYS A 114 -6.95 6.03 -4.74
C LYS A 114 -5.46 6.38 -4.60
N THR A 115 -5.04 6.86 -3.43
CA THR A 115 -3.61 7.14 -3.16
C THR A 115 -2.76 5.90 -3.37
N HIS A 116 -3.18 4.74 -2.82
CA HIS A 116 -2.49 3.47 -3.05
C HIS A 116 -2.35 3.17 -4.55
N GLN A 117 -3.43 3.20 -5.31
CA GLN A 117 -3.39 2.94 -6.75
C GLN A 117 -2.46 3.91 -7.49
N SER A 118 -2.60 5.21 -7.24
CA SER A 118 -1.81 6.25 -7.91
C SER A 118 -0.32 6.11 -7.62
N VAL A 119 0.04 5.85 -6.37
CA VAL A 119 1.45 5.68 -5.97
C VAL A 119 2.03 4.39 -6.53
N MET A 120 1.26 3.28 -6.48
CA MET A 120 1.73 1.99 -7.02
C MET A 120 1.95 2.06 -8.54
N LEU A 121 0.97 2.56 -9.29
CA LEU A 121 1.01 2.58 -10.75
C LEU A 121 1.88 3.72 -11.29
N GLY A 122 1.84 4.90 -10.65
CA GLY A 122 2.57 6.08 -11.12
C GLY A 122 4.03 6.14 -10.71
N PHE A 123 4.41 5.50 -9.62
CA PHE A 123 5.77 5.61 -9.08
C PHE A 123 6.40 4.24 -8.77
N ALA A 124 5.81 3.42 -7.90
CA ALA A 124 6.46 2.23 -7.40
C ALA A 124 6.80 1.23 -8.50
N LEU A 125 5.85 0.89 -9.36
CA LEU A 125 6.07 -0.04 -10.48
C LEU A 125 7.02 0.52 -11.54
N PRO A 126 6.90 1.77 -12.01
CA PRO A 126 7.86 2.35 -12.94
C PRO A 126 9.29 2.40 -12.39
N LEU A 127 9.48 2.82 -11.15
CA LEU A 127 10.80 2.88 -10.52
C LEU A 127 11.43 1.48 -10.38
N LEU A 128 10.64 0.50 -9.96
CA LEU A 128 11.08 -0.90 -9.90
C LEU A 128 11.47 -1.42 -11.29
N ALA A 129 10.68 -1.13 -12.32
CA ALA A 129 10.95 -1.54 -13.69
C ALA A 129 12.22 -0.90 -14.24
N ILE A 130 12.39 0.43 -14.06
CA ILE A 130 13.58 1.15 -14.52
C ILE A 130 14.84 0.58 -13.85
N GLY A 131 14.85 0.45 -12.51
CA GLY A 131 16.00 -0.06 -11.80
C GLY A 131 16.35 -1.50 -12.13
N SER A 132 15.34 -2.36 -12.31
CA SER A 132 15.54 -3.76 -12.70
C SER A 132 16.06 -3.89 -14.14
N SER A 133 15.48 -3.14 -15.07
CA SER A 133 15.89 -3.11 -16.46
C SER A 133 17.32 -2.59 -16.64
N ALA A 134 17.70 -1.54 -15.89
CA ALA A 134 19.06 -1.01 -15.90
C ALA A 134 20.08 -2.08 -15.50
N MET A 135 19.78 -2.89 -14.47
CA MET A 135 20.67 -3.98 -14.04
C MET A 135 20.74 -5.12 -15.07
N ILE A 136 19.60 -5.51 -15.65
CA ILE A 136 19.56 -6.53 -16.72
C ILE A 136 20.39 -6.07 -17.92
N TYR A 137 20.18 -4.84 -18.35
CA TYR A 137 20.91 -4.26 -19.49
C TYR A 137 22.42 -4.12 -19.18
N ASN A 138 22.78 -3.67 -17.98
CA ASN A 138 24.19 -3.60 -17.57
C ASN A 138 24.89 -4.97 -17.67
N LYS A 139 24.23 -6.03 -17.20
CA LYS A 139 24.80 -7.38 -17.32
C LYS A 139 24.86 -7.87 -18.75
N TYR A 140 23.87 -7.55 -19.57
CA TYR A 140 23.83 -7.92 -20.98
C TYR A 140 25.02 -7.32 -21.75
N ILE A 141 25.26 -6.01 -21.62
CA ILE A 141 26.36 -5.35 -22.36
C ILE A 141 27.75 -5.79 -21.90
N HIS A 142 27.89 -6.30 -20.66
CA HIS A 142 29.15 -6.80 -20.12
C HIS A 142 29.31 -8.32 -20.22
N GLY A 143 28.39 -9.03 -20.87
CA GLY A 143 28.41 -10.50 -20.97
C GLY A 143 28.35 -11.23 -19.62
N ALA A 144 27.84 -10.56 -18.57
CA ALA A 144 27.82 -11.11 -17.22
C ALA A 144 26.61 -12.02 -16.98
N LYS A 145 26.84 -13.12 -16.24
CA LYS A 145 25.75 -14.08 -15.93
C LYS A 145 24.69 -13.43 -15.02
N HIS A 146 23.40 -13.68 -15.35
CA HIS A 146 22.26 -13.23 -14.53
C HIS A 146 22.00 -14.15 -13.35
N PHE A 147 21.41 -13.61 -12.28
CA PHE A 147 20.87 -14.33 -11.11
C PHE A 147 21.87 -15.29 -10.43
N THR A 148 23.14 -14.91 -10.36
CA THR A 148 24.21 -15.73 -9.76
C THR A 148 24.25 -15.62 -8.22
N THR A 149 23.74 -14.51 -7.66
CA THR A 149 23.73 -14.22 -6.21
C THR A 149 22.33 -14.43 -5.61
N TRP A 150 22.25 -14.61 -4.29
CA TRP A 150 20.96 -14.67 -3.60
C TRP A 150 20.15 -13.39 -3.75
N HIS A 151 20.80 -12.20 -3.71
CA HIS A 151 20.13 -10.94 -4.04
C HIS A 151 19.49 -10.99 -5.44
N GLY A 152 20.20 -11.45 -6.43
CA GLY A 152 19.68 -11.52 -7.80
C GLY A 152 18.54 -12.54 -7.96
N LYS A 153 18.63 -13.71 -7.32
CA LYS A 153 17.58 -14.74 -7.35
C LYS A 153 16.30 -14.27 -6.66
N LEU A 154 16.42 -13.74 -5.44
CA LEU A 154 15.27 -13.23 -4.70
C LEU A 154 14.72 -11.94 -5.32
N GLY A 155 15.58 -11.11 -5.93
CA GLY A 155 15.15 -9.96 -6.71
C GLY A 155 14.25 -10.33 -7.88
N LEU A 156 14.61 -11.38 -8.64
CA LEU A 156 13.76 -11.92 -9.71
C LEU A 156 12.40 -12.38 -9.17
N ILE A 157 12.41 -13.19 -8.09
CA ILE A 157 11.17 -13.67 -7.44
C ILE A 157 10.32 -12.48 -6.99
N THR A 158 10.94 -11.47 -6.40
CA THR A 158 10.27 -10.24 -5.95
C THR A 158 9.59 -9.52 -7.13
N VAL A 159 10.29 -9.31 -8.24
CA VAL A 159 9.72 -8.62 -9.42
C VAL A 159 8.54 -9.39 -9.99
N ILE A 160 8.67 -10.71 -10.17
CA ILE A 160 7.56 -11.56 -10.62
C ILE A 160 6.37 -11.46 -9.67
N TRP A 161 6.61 -11.55 -8.37
CA TRP A 161 5.54 -11.47 -7.37
C TRP A 161 4.88 -10.10 -7.34
N VAL A 162 5.64 -9.00 -7.50
CA VAL A 162 5.08 -7.64 -7.65
C VAL A 162 4.12 -7.55 -8.84
N ILE A 163 4.50 -8.10 -10.00
CA ILE A 163 3.64 -8.10 -11.19
C ILE A 163 2.34 -8.87 -10.91
N LEU A 164 2.44 -10.06 -10.33
CA LEU A 164 1.26 -10.86 -9.95
C LEU A 164 0.39 -10.12 -8.93
N GLN A 165 1.00 -9.52 -7.90
CA GLN A 165 0.33 -8.74 -6.87
C GLN A 165 -0.42 -7.55 -7.46
N ALA A 166 0.21 -6.79 -8.36
CA ALA A 166 -0.42 -5.67 -9.04
C ALA A 166 -1.57 -6.12 -9.97
N SER A 167 -1.37 -7.21 -10.70
CA SER A 167 -2.40 -7.79 -11.59
C SER A 167 -3.62 -8.25 -10.81
N ILE A 168 -3.45 -8.95 -9.69
CA ILE A 168 -4.54 -9.39 -8.80
C ILE A 168 -5.26 -8.16 -8.22
N GLY A 169 -4.50 -7.16 -7.76
CA GLY A 169 -5.07 -5.91 -7.24
C GLY A 169 -5.91 -5.18 -8.28
N ALA A 170 -5.39 -5.01 -9.49
CA ALA A 170 -6.09 -4.39 -10.61
C ALA A 170 -7.35 -5.17 -11.00
N ALA A 171 -7.23 -6.48 -11.19
CA ALA A 171 -8.35 -7.35 -11.55
C ALA A 171 -9.47 -7.40 -10.50
N SER A 172 -9.13 -7.20 -9.21
CA SER A 172 -10.13 -7.17 -8.14
C SER A 172 -10.99 -5.91 -8.12
N VAL A 173 -10.55 -4.85 -8.80
CA VAL A 173 -11.21 -3.53 -8.77
C VAL A 173 -11.73 -3.11 -10.13
N TRP A 174 -10.90 -3.24 -11.17
CA TRP A 174 -11.26 -2.77 -12.51
C TRP A 174 -12.39 -3.61 -13.10
N GLY A 175 -13.28 -2.92 -13.83
CA GLY A 175 -14.46 -3.57 -14.40
C GLY A 175 -15.42 -4.14 -13.36
N GLY A 176 -15.42 -3.60 -12.11
CA GLY A 176 -16.28 -4.11 -11.04
C GLY A 176 -15.91 -5.51 -10.57
N GLY A 177 -14.65 -5.91 -10.68
CA GLY A 177 -14.16 -7.21 -10.27
C GLY A 177 -14.66 -8.37 -11.15
N LYS A 178 -15.04 -8.11 -12.40
CA LYS A 178 -15.56 -9.13 -13.33
C LYS A 178 -14.59 -10.31 -13.51
N ALA A 179 -13.29 -10.06 -13.45
CA ALA A 179 -12.28 -11.12 -13.55
C ALA A 179 -12.42 -12.20 -12.45
N PHE A 180 -13.00 -11.85 -11.31
CA PHE A 180 -13.29 -12.77 -10.20
C PHE A 180 -14.79 -13.13 -10.08
N GLY A 181 -15.60 -12.80 -11.09
CA GLY A 181 -17.03 -13.08 -11.10
C GLY A 181 -17.88 -12.05 -10.34
N GLY A 182 -17.42 -10.80 -10.30
CA GLY A 182 -18.14 -9.65 -9.76
C GLY A 182 -17.62 -9.17 -8.40
N GLU A 183 -18.17 -8.03 -7.96
CA GLU A 183 -17.67 -7.27 -6.81
C GLU A 183 -17.62 -8.08 -5.50
N GLU A 184 -18.65 -8.89 -5.21
CA GLU A 184 -18.69 -9.68 -3.97
C GLU A 184 -17.57 -10.73 -3.91
N LYS A 185 -17.32 -11.43 -5.02
CA LYS A 185 -16.25 -12.42 -5.09
C LYS A 185 -14.89 -11.74 -5.06
N ALA A 186 -14.73 -10.61 -5.74
CA ALA A 186 -13.51 -9.80 -5.72
C ALA A 186 -13.18 -9.32 -4.30
N LYS A 187 -14.16 -8.93 -3.47
CA LYS A 187 -13.95 -8.58 -2.06
C LYS A 187 -13.30 -9.72 -1.24
N ARG A 188 -13.56 -10.97 -1.57
CA ARG A 188 -12.94 -12.13 -0.89
C ARG A 188 -11.45 -12.25 -1.24
N VAL A 189 -11.03 -11.80 -2.43
CA VAL A 189 -9.63 -11.81 -2.86
C VAL A 189 -8.80 -10.79 -2.10
N TYR A 190 -9.43 -9.71 -1.62
CA TYR A 190 -8.74 -8.61 -0.92
C TYR A 190 -7.91 -9.06 0.28
N LYS A 191 -8.40 -10.00 1.10
CA LYS A 191 -7.65 -10.52 2.25
C LYS A 191 -6.34 -11.21 1.84
N TYR A 192 -6.36 -11.93 0.72
CA TYR A 192 -5.18 -12.62 0.19
C TYR A 192 -4.21 -11.62 -0.45
N HIS A 193 -4.71 -10.64 -1.20
CA HIS A 193 -3.90 -9.54 -1.72
C HIS A 193 -3.19 -8.79 -0.59
N ARG A 194 -3.89 -8.49 0.50
CA ARG A 194 -3.31 -7.82 1.68
C ARG A 194 -2.24 -8.68 2.34
N LEU A 195 -2.52 -9.95 2.62
CA LEU A 195 -1.55 -10.88 3.24
C LEU A 195 -0.32 -11.06 2.37
N SER A 196 -0.54 -11.35 1.08
CA SER A 196 0.53 -11.48 0.07
C SER A 196 1.38 -10.21 -0.02
N GLY A 197 0.75 -9.02 0.07
CA GLY A 197 1.45 -7.74 0.09
C GLY A 197 2.42 -7.59 1.27
N TYR A 198 2.05 -8.01 2.48
CA TYR A 198 2.95 -7.98 3.64
C TYR A 198 4.13 -8.95 3.48
N LEU A 199 3.88 -10.16 3.01
CA LEU A 199 4.94 -11.13 2.72
C LEU A 199 5.90 -10.60 1.65
N LEU A 200 5.35 -9.97 0.62
CA LEU A 200 6.13 -9.36 -0.46
C LEU A 200 7.03 -8.22 0.02
N ILE A 201 6.50 -7.31 0.85
CA ILE A 201 7.33 -6.26 1.46
C ILE A 201 8.44 -6.86 2.32
N THR A 202 8.17 -7.88 3.11
CA THR A 202 9.20 -8.57 3.89
C THR A 202 10.29 -9.15 2.99
N LEU A 203 9.92 -9.79 1.88
CA LEU A 203 10.86 -10.32 0.89
C LEU A 203 11.66 -9.18 0.23
N MET A 204 11.04 -8.04 -0.10
CA MET A 204 11.74 -6.87 -0.63
C MET A 204 12.80 -6.35 0.33
N LEU A 205 12.46 -6.15 1.61
CA LEU A 205 13.39 -5.68 2.62
C LEU A 205 14.55 -6.67 2.82
N PHE A 206 14.27 -7.96 2.82
CA PHE A 206 15.31 -9.00 2.89
C PHE A 206 16.21 -9.00 1.65
N THR A 207 15.64 -8.82 0.46
CA THR A 207 16.41 -8.70 -0.80
C THR A 207 17.34 -7.48 -0.77
N ILE A 208 16.87 -6.35 -0.23
CA ILE A 208 17.70 -5.14 -0.04
C ILE A 208 18.81 -5.40 0.98
N HIS A 209 18.52 -6.11 2.08
CA HIS A 209 19.52 -6.51 3.07
C HIS A 209 20.68 -7.30 2.43
N LEU A 210 20.35 -8.28 1.59
CA LEU A 210 21.36 -9.06 0.87
C LEU A 210 22.21 -8.21 -0.06
N ALA A 211 21.61 -7.21 -0.72
CA ALA A 211 22.37 -6.27 -1.56
C ALA A 211 23.33 -5.41 -0.75
N GLY A 212 22.85 -4.85 0.36
CA GLY A 212 23.63 -3.89 1.14
C GLY A 212 24.75 -4.51 1.97
N ILE A 213 24.58 -5.79 2.39
CA ILE A 213 25.53 -6.47 3.28
C ILE A 213 26.38 -7.49 2.54
N HIS A 214 25.79 -8.28 1.65
CA HIS A 214 26.43 -9.48 1.10
C HIS A 214 26.83 -9.36 -0.38
N SER A 215 26.61 -8.19 -1.05
CA SER A 215 27.10 -8.02 -2.42
C SER A 215 28.59 -7.63 -2.44
N ASP A 216 29.32 -8.18 -3.39
CA ASP A 216 30.73 -7.85 -3.62
C ASP A 216 30.91 -6.36 -3.87
N TRP A 217 29.98 -5.76 -4.62
CA TRP A 217 30.01 -4.32 -4.88
C TRP A 217 29.92 -3.49 -3.59
N ALA A 218 28.95 -3.78 -2.71
CA ALA A 218 28.81 -3.05 -1.45
C ALA A 218 30.01 -3.29 -0.52
N ASN A 219 30.56 -4.50 -0.50
CA ASN A 219 31.77 -4.84 0.26
C ASN A 219 32.98 -4.09 -0.26
N GLY A 220 33.17 -4.02 -1.57
CA GLY A 220 34.27 -3.26 -2.21
C GLY A 220 34.19 -1.76 -1.99
N ARG A 221 32.98 -1.20 -1.69
CA ARG A 221 32.85 0.23 -1.32
C ARG A 221 33.33 0.56 0.09
N GLY A 222 33.48 -0.42 0.97
CA GLY A 222 33.80 -0.21 2.37
C GLY A 222 32.61 0.33 3.18
N TYR A 223 32.81 1.40 3.95
CA TYR A 223 31.77 2.08 4.77
C TYR A 223 30.97 1.12 5.65
N THR A 224 31.62 0.14 6.27
CA THR A 224 30.98 -0.98 7.00
C THR A 224 30.00 -0.50 8.06
N ASN A 225 30.35 0.51 8.87
CA ASN A 225 29.48 1.03 9.92
C ASN A 225 28.20 1.66 9.35
N LEU A 226 28.31 2.39 8.24
CA LEU A 226 27.15 3.01 7.58
C LEU A 226 26.22 1.96 7.01
N ARG A 227 26.78 0.90 6.42
CA ARG A 227 26.02 -0.25 5.89
C ARG A 227 25.34 -1.03 7.01
N ILE A 228 26.01 -1.26 8.13
CA ILE A 228 25.39 -1.90 9.31
C ILE A 228 24.23 -1.05 9.79
N LEU A 229 24.41 0.25 9.96
CA LEU A 229 23.35 1.15 10.40
C LEU A 229 22.12 1.12 9.47
N ALA A 230 22.32 1.13 8.16
CA ALA A 230 21.24 1.13 7.20
C ALA A 230 20.55 -0.24 7.09
N TYR A 231 21.30 -1.33 6.95
CA TYR A 231 20.75 -2.62 6.53
C TYR A 231 20.51 -3.59 7.69
N TYR A 232 21.19 -3.46 8.85
CA TYR A 232 20.90 -4.23 10.06
C TYR A 232 20.01 -3.49 11.07
N ILE A 233 19.91 -2.15 10.98
CA ILE A 233 19.06 -1.36 11.88
C ILE A 233 17.92 -0.71 11.10
N GLY A 234 18.21 0.00 10.01
CA GLY A 234 17.20 0.71 9.22
C GLY A 234 16.11 -0.19 8.64
N LEU A 235 16.47 -1.32 8.04
CA LEU A 235 15.46 -2.26 7.48
C LEU A 235 14.57 -2.89 8.54
N PRO A 236 15.08 -3.42 9.68
CA PRO A 236 14.24 -3.87 10.79
C PRO A 236 13.33 -2.76 11.37
N LEU A 237 13.78 -1.50 11.44
CA LEU A 237 12.93 -0.38 11.85
C LEU A 237 11.76 -0.17 10.89
N ILE A 238 11.98 -0.25 9.58
CA ILE A 238 10.90 -0.20 8.58
C ILE A 238 9.92 -1.35 8.81
N TRP A 239 10.42 -2.58 8.90
CA TRP A 239 9.60 -3.76 9.10
C TRP A 239 8.76 -3.70 10.38
N LEU A 240 9.39 -3.32 11.50
CA LEU A 240 8.72 -3.15 12.79
C LEU A 240 7.62 -2.11 12.73
N GLY A 241 7.87 -0.96 12.09
CA GLY A 241 6.87 0.09 11.93
C GLY A 241 5.67 -0.38 11.11
N ILE A 242 5.88 -1.18 10.06
CA ILE A 242 4.80 -1.80 9.28
C ILE A 242 3.98 -2.77 10.15
N GLU A 243 4.63 -3.66 10.91
CA GLU A 243 3.97 -4.61 11.77
C GLU A 243 3.13 -3.94 12.87
N ILE A 244 3.67 -2.91 13.51
CA ILE A 244 2.95 -2.14 14.53
C ILE A 244 1.67 -1.52 13.93
N ARG A 245 1.71 -0.99 12.73
CA ARG A 245 0.55 -0.35 12.09
C ARG A 245 -0.46 -1.34 11.50
N SER A 246 -0.04 -2.56 11.20
CA SER A 246 -0.92 -3.58 10.60
C SER A 246 -1.89 -4.21 11.60
N ARG A 247 -1.59 -4.06 12.90
CA ARG A 247 -2.38 -4.55 14.05
C ARG A 247 -3.29 -3.45 14.59
#